data_f7436615ae39889f71eeb6402570cfe8
#
_entry.id   f7436615ae39889f71eeb6402570cfe8
#
_cell.length_a   1.000
_cell.length_b   1.000
_cell.length_c   1.000
_cell.angle_alpha   90.00
_cell.angle_beta   90.00
_cell.angle_gamma   90.00
#
_symmetry.space_group_name_H-M   'P 1'
#
loop_
_entity.id
_entity.type
_entity.pdbx_description
1 polymer ?
#
loop_
_entity_poly.entity_id
_entity_poly.type
_entity_poly.pdbx_seq_one_letter_code
_entity_poly.pdbx_strand_id
1 'polypeptide(L)'
;MCYLTATDFLSLCLVPHAFAQLNELARITEVQNELDKTQESLLELTSEYGRLDRRLLEPLDQYSVSLIENERFSDADRVLDQAIQIVRVSEGLYSPGQFSLILRSIKNKVNQQDWEDAKELMQHFSWLLGRGENQVNEELVAALLDLIDIHLLGVVDDLKFNQSFHFKQAERLTNLVNRVARYSYAEGDSRVNAIMYKKVIQMYLQSIAVEAGGQTGISLRSFSSDGYALSRSNAQTSLYFAGLRALGSIREFYLQREEPNLEGAGMAFMYRGDWEVFFDNNREAQRAYARGHELLLRSGQTQEAINDFTSQPKMLPLMEFYDSLDSAAGSSNNSLNNDGRDTNVSNFTFKQWSSNFPRASAPIQDELREVERQDGEYALFSFNLAGLDRASGWYRGRYSRNISSPRDLELISQRSSAGVDWLELTESVKDFHYRPKFINGEPQAVSATLVFQLSDY
;
A
#
# COMPACT_ATOMS: atom_id res chain seq x y z
N MET A 1 -61.47 16.11 -11.45
CA MET A 1 -60.43 16.07 -12.49
C MET A 1 -59.46 17.18 -12.24
N CYS A 2 -58.40 16.92 -11.56
CA CYS A 2 -57.30 17.90 -11.36
C CYS A 2 -56.14 17.41 -12.21
N TYR A 3 -55.76 18.16 -13.23
CA TYR A 3 -54.54 17.96 -14.00
C TYR A 3 -53.38 18.57 -13.19
N LEU A 4 -52.55 17.74 -12.57
CA LEU A 4 -51.22 18.13 -12.09
C LEU A 4 -50.27 18.03 -13.29
N THR A 5 -49.74 19.17 -13.71
CA THR A 5 -48.86 19.29 -14.86
C THR A 5 -47.45 18.78 -14.51
N ALA A 6 -46.82 18.08 -15.43
CA ALA A 6 -45.50 17.48 -15.35
C ALA A 6 -44.31 18.45 -15.15
N THR A 7 -44.58 19.73 -14.94
CA THR A 7 -43.56 20.78 -14.75
C THR A 7 -43.07 20.94 -13.32
N ASP A 8 -43.80 20.40 -12.31
CA ASP A 8 -43.41 20.55 -10.89
C ASP A 8 -42.44 19.48 -10.40
N PHE A 9 -42.25 18.41 -11.15
CA PHE A 9 -41.30 17.33 -10.76
C PHE A 9 -39.85 17.61 -11.18
N LEU A 10 -39.62 18.45 -12.18
CA LEU A 10 -38.27 18.81 -12.63
C LEU A 10 -37.58 19.85 -11.76
N SER A 11 -38.31 20.61 -10.97
CA SER A 11 -37.72 21.65 -10.09
C SER A 11 -37.20 21.08 -8.76
N LEU A 12 -37.68 19.90 -8.32
CA LEU A 12 -37.24 19.29 -7.05
C LEU A 12 -35.91 18.51 -7.16
N CYS A 13 -35.51 18.08 -8.35
CA CYS A 13 -34.26 17.37 -8.56
C CYS A 13 -33.06 18.29 -8.84
N LEU A 14 -33.28 19.55 -9.18
CA LEU A 14 -32.18 20.53 -9.48
C LEU A 14 -31.61 21.23 -8.24
N VAL A 15 -32.36 21.30 -7.16
CA VAL A 15 -31.99 22.05 -5.95
C VAL A 15 -30.81 21.38 -5.19
N PRO A 16 -30.74 20.06 -4.99
CA PRO A 16 -29.60 19.45 -4.30
C PRO A 16 -28.28 19.58 -5.05
N HIS A 17 -28.32 19.49 -6.39
CA HIS A 17 -27.11 19.63 -7.22
C HIS A 17 -26.56 21.08 -7.21
N ALA A 18 -27.43 22.07 -7.24
CA ALA A 18 -27.02 23.46 -7.17
C ALA A 18 -26.43 23.83 -5.80
N PHE A 19 -26.97 23.29 -4.71
CA PHE A 19 -26.41 23.46 -3.36
C PHE A 19 -25.06 22.76 -3.20
N ALA A 20 -24.86 21.56 -3.74
CA ALA A 20 -23.58 20.86 -3.71
C ALA A 20 -22.51 21.64 -4.50
N GLN A 21 -22.84 22.15 -5.69
CA GLN A 21 -21.96 23.00 -6.48
C GLN A 21 -21.62 24.32 -5.82
N LEU A 22 -22.57 24.97 -5.14
CA LEU A 22 -22.33 26.20 -4.40
C LEU A 22 -21.41 25.98 -3.18
N ASN A 23 -21.58 24.87 -2.47
CA ASN A 23 -20.70 24.51 -1.37
C ASN A 23 -19.28 24.18 -1.84
N GLU A 24 -19.14 23.49 -2.96
CA GLU A 24 -17.84 23.20 -3.58
C GLU A 24 -17.14 24.46 -4.06
N LEU A 25 -17.85 25.38 -4.73
CA LEU A 25 -17.32 26.68 -5.12
C LEU A 25 -16.91 27.54 -3.91
N ALA A 26 -17.68 27.50 -2.83
CA ALA A 26 -17.34 28.20 -1.60
C ALA A 26 -16.07 27.64 -0.96
N ARG A 27 -15.91 26.30 -0.93
CA ARG A 27 -14.73 25.62 -0.44
C ARG A 27 -13.48 25.94 -1.28
N ILE A 28 -13.60 25.87 -2.61
CA ILE A 28 -12.51 26.25 -3.52
C ILE A 28 -12.09 27.71 -3.31
N THR A 29 -13.06 28.62 -3.13
CA THR A 29 -12.77 30.04 -2.89
C THR A 29 -12.08 30.26 -1.54
N GLU A 30 -12.48 29.54 -0.50
CA GLU A 30 -11.86 29.60 0.84
C GLU A 30 -10.41 29.13 0.79
N VAL A 31 -10.17 28.00 0.17
CA VAL A 31 -8.82 27.44 -0.03
C VAL A 31 -7.94 28.40 -0.83
N GLN A 32 -8.46 28.98 -1.92
CA GLN A 32 -7.70 29.96 -2.70
C GLN A 32 -7.32 31.19 -1.87
N ASN A 33 -8.25 31.69 -1.05
CA ASN A 33 -7.99 32.83 -0.17
C ASN A 33 -6.93 32.52 0.91
N GLU A 34 -6.89 31.28 1.42
CA GLU A 34 -5.85 30.84 2.36
C GLU A 34 -4.48 30.74 1.70
N LEU A 35 -4.42 30.20 0.48
CA LEU A 35 -3.19 30.13 -0.30
C LEU A 35 -2.66 31.53 -0.63
N ASP A 36 -3.53 32.45 -1.02
CA ASP A 36 -3.15 33.83 -1.35
C ASP A 36 -2.61 34.58 -0.10
N LYS A 37 -3.25 34.41 1.07
CA LYS A 37 -2.75 34.95 2.34
C LYS A 37 -1.38 34.41 2.71
N THR A 38 -1.18 33.10 2.54
CA THR A 38 0.11 32.47 2.85
C THR A 38 1.20 32.98 1.92
N GLN A 39 0.87 33.16 0.64
CA GLN A 39 1.77 33.74 -0.35
C GLN A 39 2.13 35.20 -0.01
N GLU A 40 1.16 36.04 0.36
CA GLU A 40 1.41 37.42 0.79
C GLU A 40 2.35 37.47 2.01
N SER A 41 2.08 36.65 3.02
CA SER A 41 2.94 36.53 4.20
C SER A 41 4.38 36.11 3.85
N LEU A 42 4.54 35.17 2.93
CA LEU A 42 5.85 34.76 2.43
C LEU A 42 6.57 35.90 1.68
N LEU A 43 5.87 36.70 0.91
CA LEU A 43 6.41 37.86 0.22
C LEU A 43 6.88 38.94 1.21
N GLU A 44 6.11 39.21 2.25
CA GLU A 44 6.50 40.12 3.33
C GLU A 44 7.78 39.63 4.04
N LEU A 45 7.82 38.38 4.48
CA LEU A 45 9.00 37.78 5.11
C LEU A 45 10.21 37.79 4.16
N THR A 46 10.00 37.51 2.88
CA THR A 46 11.07 37.56 1.88
C THR A 46 11.60 38.98 1.67
N SER A 47 10.73 39.97 1.73
CA SER A 47 11.12 41.40 1.64
C SER A 47 11.90 41.86 2.87
N GLU A 48 11.54 41.35 4.05
CA GLU A 48 12.19 41.73 5.32
C GLU A 48 13.54 41.04 5.48
N TYR A 49 13.63 39.73 5.19
CA TYR A 49 14.83 38.94 5.52
C TYR A 49 15.66 38.53 4.31
N GLY A 50 15.12 38.69 3.10
CA GLY A 50 15.78 38.22 1.87
C GLY A 50 15.42 36.80 1.50
N ARG A 51 15.56 36.47 0.19
CA ARG A 51 15.08 35.22 -0.41
C ARG A 51 15.74 33.95 0.09
N LEU A 52 16.91 34.02 0.71
CA LEU A 52 17.69 32.88 1.16
C LEU A 52 17.83 32.81 2.68
N ASP A 53 16.99 33.52 3.42
CA ASP A 53 17.04 33.51 4.88
C ASP A 53 16.40 32.21 5.42
N ARG A 54 17.07 31.59 6.40
CA ARG A 54 16.64 30.33 7.03
C ARG A 54 15.23 30.40 7.65
N ARG A 55 14.80 31.58 8.10
CA ARG A 55 13.47 31.81 8.69
C ARG A 55 12.33 31.54 7.70
N LEU A 56 12.61 31.50 6.40
CA LEU A 56 11.65 31.17 5.38
C LEU A 56 11.39 29.64 5.25
N LEU A 57 12.27 28.78 5.81
CA LEU A 57 12.16 27.32 5.60
C LEU A 57 10.83 26.74 6.07
N GLU A 58 10.43 27.03 7.31
CA GLU A 58 9.18 26.50 7.84
C GLU A 58 7.94 27.03 7.10
N PRO A 59 7.80 28.35 6.83
CA PRO A 59 6.71 28.86 6.01
C PRO A 59 6.68 28.30 4.58
N LEU A 60 7.84 28.14 3.92
CA LEU A 60 7.91 27.52 2.59
C LEU A 60 7.52 26.05 2.62
N ASP A 61 7.94 25.32 3.66
CA ASP A 61 7.59 23.92 3.83
C ASP A 61 6.09 23.74 3.98
N GLN A 62 5.44 24.50 4.86
CA GLN A 62 4.00 24.49 5.05
C GLN A 62 3.24 24.89 3.77
N TYR A 63 3.69 25.93 3.09
CA TYR A 63 3.08 26.38 1.84
C TYR A 63 3.20 25.34 0.74
N SER A 64 4.33 24.63 0.65
CA SER A 64 4.50 23.53 -0.31
C SER A 64 3.50 22.40 -0.10
N VAL A 65 3.20 22.05 1.17
CA VAL A 65 2.19 21.04 1.51
C VAL A 65 0.82 21.49 1.04
N SER A 66 0.42 22.72 1.41
CA SER A 66 -0.89 23.27 0.99
C SER A 66 -1.05 23.33 -0.53
N LEU A 67 0.02 23.65 -1.27
CA LEU A 67 -0.02 23.66 -2.73
C LEU A 67 -0.21 22.24 -3.30
N ILE A 68 0.48 21.23 -2.75
CA ILE A 68 0.35 19.83 -3.18
C ILE A 68 -1.05 19.31 -2.88
N GLU A 69 -1.60 19.55 -1.69
CA GLU A 69 -2.95 19.15 -1.30
C GLU A 69 -4.03 19.75 -2.20
N ASN A 70 -3.74 20.90 -2.82
CA ASN A 70 -4.63 21.57 -3.76
C ASN A 70 -4.21 21.37 -5.24
N GLU A 71 -3.43 20.34 -5.53
CA GLU A 71 -3.00 19.93 -6.87
C GLU A 71 -2.24 21.01 -7.66
N ARG A 72 -1.74 22.05 -6.96
CA ARG A 72 -0.90 23.11 -7.56
C ARG A 72 0.56 22.68 -7.64
N PHE A 73 0.81 21.55 -8.26
CA PHE A 73 2.10 20.88 -8.26
C PHE A 73 3.26 21.72 -8.81
N SER A 74 3.04 22.43 -9.90
CA SER A 74 4.08 23.31 -10.50
C SER A 74 4.45 24.49 -9.61
N ASP A 75 3.52 24.99 -8.80
CA ASP A 75 3.81 26.04 -7.83
C ASP A 75 4.59 25.46 -6.63
N ALA A 76 4.21 24.26 -6.19
CA ALA A 76 4.92 23.55 -5.14
C ALA A 76 6.38 23.26 -5.52
N ASP A 77 6.68 22.88 -6.77
CA ASP A 77 8.05 22.70 -7.26
C ASP A 77 8.90 23.94 -7.02
N ARG A 78 8.39 25.12 -7.38
CA ARG A 78 9.14 26.40 -7.22
C ARG A 78 9.41 26.72 -5.74
N VAL A 79 8.45 26.44 -4.88
CA VAL A 79 8.57 26.65 -3.43
C VAL A 79 9.58 25.70 -2.81
N LEU A 80 9.52 24.41 -3.19
CA LEU A 80 10.45 23.39 -2.73
C LEU A 80 11.88 23.64 -3.21
N ASP A 81 12.07 24.08 -4.45
CA ASP A 81 13.38 24.47 -4.97
C ASP A 81 13.98 25.63 -4.17
N GLN A 82 13.17 26.63 -3.82
CA GLN A 82 13.64 27.73 -2.97
C GLN A 82 14.04 27.23 -1.58
N ALA A 83 13.25 26.38 -0.95
CA ALA A 83 13.55 25.81 0.35
C ALA A 83 14.85 24.98 0.32
N ILE A 84 15.05 24.16 -0.70
CA ILE A 84 16.28 23.39 -0.90
C ILE A 84 17.50 24.32 -1.05
N GLN A 85 17.37 25.42 -1.80
CA GLN A 85 18.46 26.41 -1.95
C GLN A 85 18.80 27.07 -0.61
N ILE A 86 17.81 27.40 0.21
CA ILE A 86 18.04 27.97 1.55
C ILE A 86 18.84 26.99 2.42
N VAL A 87 18.48 25.70 2.44
CA VAL A 87 19.22 24.68 3.19
C VAL A 87 20.66 24.57 2.69
N ARG A 88 20.86 24.55 1.37
CA ARG A 88 22.20 24.48 0.77
C ARG A 88 23.10 25.65 1.17
N VAL A 89 22.54 26.85 1.24
CA VAL A 89 23.29 28.06 1.62
C VAL A 89 23.53 28.11 3.11
N SER A 90 22.55 27.74 3.93
CA SER A 90 22.64 27.87 5.40
C SER A 90 23.34 26.68 6.07
N GLU A 91 23.25 25.50 5.57
CA GLU A 91 23.72 24.25 6.20
C GLU A 91 24.81 23.53 5.38
N GLY A 92 24.94 23.89 4.12
CA GLY A 92 25.91 23.30 3.21
C GLY A 92 25.28 22.39 2.15
N LEU A 93 26.06 22.19 1.08
CA LEU A 93 25.63 21.48 -0.13
C LEU A 93 25.23 20.01 0.12
N TYR A 94 25.75 19.39 1.16
CA TYR A 94 25.54 17.97 1.50
C TYR A 94 24.72 17.79 2.78
N SER A 95 24.06 18.84 3.26
CA SER A 95 23.27 18.77 4.49
C SER A 95 22.15 17.75 4.40
N PRO A 96 21.98 16.88 5.42
CA PRO A 96 20.81 16.02 5.57
C PRO A 96 19.49 16.77 5.66
N GLY A 97 19.49 18.04 6.07
CA GLY A 97 18.30 18.90 6.10
C GLY A 97 17.60 19.04 4.75
N GLN A 98 18.23 18.65 3.63
CA GLN A 98 17.59 18.59 2.33
C GLN A 98 16.69 17.35 2.13
N PHE A 99 16.83 16.28 2.93
CA PHE A 99 16.19 14.99 2.64
C PHE A 99 14.68 15.07 2.59
N SER A 100 14.04 15.69 3.59
CA SER A 100 12.58 15.83 3.63
C SER A 100 12.03 16.65 2.44
N LEU A 101 12.74 17.72 2.08
CA LEU A 101 12.35 18.59 0.96
C LEU A 101 12.51 17.87 -0.39
N ILE A 102 13.62 17.16 -0.61
CA ILE A 102 13.83 16.37 -1.85
C ILE A 102 12.82 15.24 -1.95
N LEU A 103 12.49 14.54 -0.85
CA LEU A 103 11.46 13.52 -0.84
C LEU A 103 10.09 14.08 -1.20
N ARG A 104 9.76 15.26 -0.67
CA ARG A 104 8.51 15.95 -1.05
C ARG A 104 8.51 16.36 -2.51
N SER A 105 9.64 16.85 -3.05
CA SER A 105 9.78 17.13 -4.48
C SER A 105 9.59 15.87 -5.32
N ILE A 106 10.16 14.72 -4.91
CA ILE A 106 9.96 13.44 -5.59
C ILE A 106 8.46 13.06 -5.58
N LYS A 107 7.81 13.11 -4.41
CA LYS A 107 6.36 12.82 -4.29
C LYS A 107 5.52 13.76 -5.17
N ASN A 108 5.89 15.04 -5.22
CA ASN A 108 5.21 16.03 -6.06
C ASN A 108 5.35 15.71 -7.56
N LYS A 109 6.52 15.26 -8.01
CA LYS A 109 6.73 14.81 -9.39
C LYS A 109 5.95 13.53 -9.72
N VAL A 110 5.91 12.59 -8.78
CA VAL A 110 5.10 11.37 -8.93
C VAL A 110 3.61 11.71 -9.06
N ASN A 111 3.10 12.67 -8.26
CA ASN A 111 1.71 13.13 -8.37
C ASN A 111 1.41 13.77 -9.75
N GLN A 112 2.42 14.38 -10.37
CA GLN A 112 2.33 14.91 -11.74
C GLN A 112 2.49 13.82 -12.82
N GLN A 113 2.70 12.56 -12.44
CA GLN A 113 3.08 11.45 -13.35
C GLN A 113 4.40 11.71 -14.09
N ASP A 114 5.24 12.62 -13.57
CA ASP A 114 6.54 12.97 -14.12
C ASP A 114 7.63 12.08 -13.51
N TRP A 115 7.62 10.82 -13.91
CA TRP A 115 8.58 9.81 -13.42
C TRP A 115 10.02 10.07 -13.87
N GLU A 116 10.23 10.83 -14.94
CA GLU A 116 11.58 11.16 -15.41
C GLU A 116 12.28 12.12 -14.46
N ASP A 117 11.65 13.25 -14.14
CA ASP A 117 12.15 14.20 -13.15
C ASP A 117 12.22 13.57 -11.75
N ALA A 118 11.21 12.76 -11.37
CA ALA A 118 11.24 12.04 -10.11
C ALA A 118 12.49 11.14 -10.00
N LYS A 119 12.87 10.44 -11.07
CA LYS A 119 14.09 9.61 -11.13
C LYS A 119 15.36 10.41 -10.94
N GLU A 120 15.45 11.58 -11.57
CA GLU A 120 16.62 12.48 -11.40
C GLU A 120 16.76 12.92 -9.94
N LEU A 121 15.66 13.31 -9.29
CA LEU A 121 15.65 13.65 -7.87
C LEU A 121 16.00 12.45 -6.97
N MET A 122 15.52 11.25 -7.26
CA MET A 122 15.87 10.01 -6.54
C MET A 122 17.38 9.69 -6.67
N GLN A 123 17.95 9.90 -7.85
CA GLN A 123 19.39 9.73 -8.06
C GLN A 123 20.19 10.77 -7.27
N HIS A 124 19.73 12.03 -7.27
CA HIS A 124 20.34 13.09 -6.46
C HIS A 124 20.26 12.78 -4.97
N PHE A 125 19.12 12.32 -4.47
CA PHE A 125 18.96 11.87 -3.09
C PHE A 125 19.95 10.74 -2.74
N SER A 126 20.03 9.72 -3.61
CA SER A 126 20.95 8.61 -3.43
C SER A 126 22.44 9.05 -3.43
N TRP A 127 22.75 10.06 -4.23
CA TRP A 127 24.09 10.65 -4.27
C TRP A 127 24.42 11.42 -2.96
N LEU A 128 23.46 12.19 -2.43
CA LEU A 128 23.58 12.87 -1.14
C LEU A 128 23.80 11.88 0.01
N LEU A 129 23.07 10.77 0.02
CA LEU A 129 23.24 9.69 1.00
C LEU A 129 24.69 9.14 1.03
N GLY A 130 25.36 9.12 -0.12
CA GLY A 130 26.72 8.62 -0.24
C GLY A 130 27.80 9.62 0.13
N ARG A 131 27.46 10.90 0.33
CA ARG A 131 28.43 12.00 0.50
C ARG A 131 28.35 12.74 1.83
N GLY A 132 27.18 12.76 2.47
CA GLY A 132 26.99 13.42 3.75
C GLY A 132 27.56 12.61 4.91
N GLU A 133 28.01 13.29 5.97
CA GLU A 133 28.16 12.68 7.29
C GLU A 133 26.77 12.43 7.88
N ASN A 134 26.07 11.45 7.30
CA ASN A 134 24.71 11.14 7.71
C ASN A 134 24.75 10.53 9.11
N GLN A 135 24.13 11.22 10.04
CA GLN A 135 23.86 10.63 11.34
C GLN A 135 22.88 9.47 11.15
N VAL A 136 23.28 8.31 11.67
CA VAL A 136 22.41 7.15 11.72
C VAL A 136 21.36 7.41 12.80
N ASN A 137 20.16 7.80 12.38
CA ASN A 137 19.05 8.18 13.26
C ASN A 137 17.70 7.75 12.67
N GLU A 138 16.63 7.96 13.42
CA GLU A 138 15.27 7.60 13.01
C GLU A 138 14.80 8.41 11.79
N GLU A 139 15.23 9.66 11.63
CA GLU A 139 14.87 10.50 10.49
C GLU A 139 15.41 9.92 9.17
N LEU A 140 16.66 9.42 9.20
CA LEU A 140 17.23 8.74 8.04
C LEU A 140 16.48 7.45 7.72
N VAL A 141 16.07 6.70 8.75
CA VAL A 141 15.23 5.49 8.56
C VAL A 141 13.91 5.86 7.87
N ALA A 142 13.22 6.90 8.37
CA ALA A 142 11.96 7.35 7.79
C ALA A 142 12.14 7.79 6.32
N ALA A 143 13.17 8.58 6.03
CA ALA A 143 13.47 9.02 4.67
C ALA A 143 13.75 7.85 3.71
N LEU A 144 14.47 6.83 4.18
CA LEU A 144 14.74 5.63 3.37
C LEU A 144 13.47 4.80 3.14
N LEU A 145 12.58 4.69 4.13
CA LEU A 145 11.31 3.99 4.00
C LEU A 145 10.40 4.69 2.99
N ASP A 146 10.27 6.00 3.07
CA ASP A 146 9.53 6.81 2.10
C ASP A 146 10.03 6.58 0.67
N LEU A 147 11.34 6.59 0.49
CA LEU A 147 11.94 6.38 -0.83
C LEU A 147 11.73 4.94 -1.33
N ILE A 148 11.74 3.95 -0.44
CA ILE A 148 11.40 2.56 -0.78
C ILE A 148 9.95 2.49 -1.28
N ASP A 149 9.00 3.11 -0.56
CA ASP A 149 7.59 3.09 -0.93
C ASP A 149 7.34 3.78 -2.28
N ILE A 150 8.04 4.89 -2.57
CA ILE A 150 7.99 5.54 -3.89
C ILE A 150 8.53 4.60 -4.98
N HIS A 151 9.65 3.89 -4.74
CA HIS A 151 10.14 2.92 -5.72
C HIS A 151 9.18 1.74 -5.90
N LEU A 152 8.53 1.26 -4.83
CA LEU A 152 7.53 0.21 -4.93
C LEU A 152 6.30 0.67 -5.72
N LEU A 153 5.87 1.93 -5.55
CA LEU A 153 4.85 2.55 -6.39
C LEU A 153 5.31 2.61 -7.85
N GLY A 154 6.53 3.05 -8.11
CA GLY A 154 7.09 3.13 -9.48
C GLY A 154 7.19 1.79 -10.21
N VAL A 155 7.21 0.66 -9.48
CA VAL A 155 7.11 -0.67 -10.10
C VAL A 155 5.80 -0.84 -10.86
N VAL A 156 4.72 -0.27 -10.35
CA VAL A 156 3.36 -0.45 -10.89
C VAL A 156 2.88 0.75 -11.71
N ASP A 157 3.38 1.95 -11.41
CA ASP A 157 2.89 3.20 -11.96
C ASP A 157 3.78 3.82 -13.05
N ASP A 158 5.09 3.57 -13.02
CA ASP A 158 6.02 4.03 -14.07
C ASP A 158 5.99 3.09 -15.31
N LEU A 159 6.59 3.55 -16.39
CA LEU A 159 6.67 2.79 -17.63
C LEU A 159 7.31 1.41 -17.42
N LYS A 160 6.78 0.40 -18.10
CA LYS A 160 7.18 -1.01 -17.94
C LYS A 160 8.70 -1.25 -18.03
N PHE A 161 9.41 -0.50 -18.87
CA PHE A 161 10.86 -0.65 -19.01
C PHE A 161 11.65 -0.11 -17.80
N ASN A 162 11.04 0.71 -16.94
CA ASN A 162 11.66 1.25 -15.72
C ASN A 162 11.50 0.32 -14.50
N GLN A 163 10.66 -0.70 -14.55
CA GLN A 163 10.40 -1.61 -13.42
C GLN A 163 11.68 -2.19 -12.82
N SER A 164 12.59 -2.66 -13.67
CA SER A 164 13.88 -3.21 -13.21
C SER A 164 14.73 -2.20 -12.45
N PHE A 165 14.64 -0.91 -12.80
CA PHE A 165 15.30 0.17 -12.06
C PHE A 165 14.67 0.30 -10.67
N HIS A 166 13.35 0.42 -10.59
CA HIS A 166 12.65 0.58 -9.32
C HIS A 166 12.85 -0.61 -8.39
N PHE A 167 12.75 -1.84 -8.87
CA PHE A 167 13.03 -3.03 -8.06
C PHE A 167 14.45 -3.07 -7.50
N LYS A 168 15.47 -2.75 -8.32
CA LYS A 168 16.86 -2.72 -7.88
C LYS A 168 17.10 -1.65 -6.83
N GLN A 169 16.51 -0.47 -6.99
CA GLN A 169 16.66 0.60 -6.01
C GLN A 169 15.92 0.26 -4.71
N ALA A 170 14.69 -0.25 -4.78
CA ALA A 170 13.96 -0.71 -3.61
C ALA A 170 14.76 -1.79 -2.84
N GLU A 171 15.35 -2.78 -3.52
CA GLU A 171 16.17 -3.80 -2.89
C GLU A 171 17.42 -3.21 -2.21
N ARG A 172 18.13 -2.31 -2.90
CA ARG A 172 19.31 -1.63 -2.37
C ARG A 172 18.97 -0.82 -1.12
N LEU A 173 17.90 -0.02 -1.18
CA LEU A 173 17.43 0.81 -0.09
C LEU A 173 16.92 -0.02 1.09
N THR A 174 16.18 -1.10 0.82
CA THR A 174 15.71 -2.03 1.86
C THR A 174 16.89 -2.68 2.60
N ASN A 175 17.94 -3.06 1.89
CA ASN A 175 19.16 -3.58 2.52
C ASN A 175 19.91 -2.48 3.32
N LEU A 176 19.88 -1.24 2.86
CA LEU A 176 20.48 -0.10 3.57
C LEU A 176 19.67 0.23 4.83
N VAL A 177 18.35 0.41 4.73
CA VAL A 177 17.51 0.77 5.87
C VAL A 177 17.53 -0.31 6.95
N ASN A 178 17.57 -1.59 6.60
CA ASN A 178 17.73 -2.67 7.57
C ASN A 178 19.05 -2.61 8.35
N ARG A 179 20.12 -2.09 7.75
CA ARG A 179 21.39 -1.84 8.47
C ARG A 179 21.28 -0.61 9.34
N VAL A 180 20.79 0.51 8.80
CA VAL A 180 20.64 1.77 9.54
C VAL A 180 19.73 1.57 10.75
N ALA A 181 18.59 0.93 10.59
CA ALA A 181 17.62 0.68 11.66
C ALA A 181 18.21 -0.08 12.86
N ARG A 182 19.11 -1.03 12.62
CA ARG A 182 19.79 -1.79 13.71
C ARG A 182 20.69 -0.91 14.58
N TYR A 183 21.12 0.24 14.07
CA TYR A 183 21.92 1.20 14.83
C TYR A 183 21.08 2.38 15.36
N SER A 184 19.93 2.65 14.75
CA SER A 184 19.01 3.74 15.14
C SER A 184 18.06 3.33 16.24
N TYR A 185 17.63 2.07 16.25
CA TYR A 185 16.68 1.53 17.22
C TYR A 185 17.36 0.73 18.31
N ALA A 186 16.72 0.67 19.47
CA ALA A 186 17.18 -0.17 20.58
C ALA A 186 17.16 -1.65 20.21
N GLU A 187 18.00 -2.44 20.87
CA GLU A 187 17.99 -3.89 20.70
C GLU A 187 16.61 -4.44 21.09
N GLY A 188 16.04 -5.23 20.19
CA GLY A 188 14.70 -5.79 20.41
C GLY A 188 13.54 -4.88 20.02
N ASP A 189 13.76 -3.72 19.42
CA ASP A 189 12.71 -2.84 18.92
C ASP A 189 11.97 -3.53 17.75
N SER A 190 10.65 -3.68 17.88
CA SER A 190 9.80 -4.38 16.91
C SER A 190 9.70 -3.65 15.55
N ARG A 191 9.95 -2.32 15.52
CA ARG A 191 9.98 -1.53 14.28
C ARG A 191 10.98 -2.09 13.27
N VAL A 192 12.05 -2.75 13.71
CA VAL A 192 13.00 -3.44 12.83
C VAL A 192 12.33 -4.53 12.01
N ASN A 193 11.32 -5.23 12.56
CA ASN A 193 10.59 -6.26 11.84
C ASN A 193 9.63 -5.69 10.80
N ALA A 194 8.97 -4.56 11.09
CA ALA A 194 8.16 -3.84 10.11
C ALA A 194 9.02 -3.42 8.90
N ILE A 195 10.25 -2.93 9.16
CA ILE A 195 11.21 -2.60 8.11
C ILE A 195 11.64 -3.84 7.33
N MET A 196 11.90 -4.96 8.01
CA MET A 196 12.24 -6.24 7.34
C MET A 196 11.08 -6.74 6.48
N TYR A 197 9.84 -6.48 6.87
CA TYR A 197 8.65 -6.85 6.11
C TYR A 197 8.53 -6.10 4.78
N LYS A 198 9.07 -4.88 4.64
CA LYS A 198 9.15 -4.17 3.34
C LYS A 198 9.85 -5.02 2.27
N LYS A 199 10.79 -5.87 2.66
CA LYS A 199 11.41 -6.83 1.73
C LYS A 199 10.41 -7.90 1.26
N VAL A 200 9.50 -8.33 2.11
CA VAL A 200 8.44 -9.27 1.75
C VAL A 200 7.47 -8.63 0.77
N ILE A 201 7.04 -7.37 1.03
CA ILE A 201 6.21 -6.60 0.10
C ILE A 201 6.87 -6.50 -1.27
N GLN A 202 8.14 -6.12 -1.31
CA GLN A 202 8.89 -6.06 -2.56
C GLN A 202 8.84 -7.39 -3.33
N MET A 203 8.96 -8.53 -2.64
CA MET A 203 8.90 -9.85 -3.27
C MET A 203 7.49 -10.21 -3.77
N TYR A 204 6.42 -9.78 -3.09
CA TYR A 204 5.05 -9.90 -3.60
C TYR A 204 4.92 -9.17 -4.95
N LEU A 205 5.34 -7.91 -5.01
CA LEU A 205 5.26 -7.11 -6.24
C LEU A 205 6.14 -7.68 -7.35
N GLN A 206 7.34 -8.17 -7.02
CA GLN A 206 8.20 -8.85 -7.99
C GLN A 206 7.55 -10.13 -8.53
N SER A 207 6.86 -10.90 -7.69
CA SER A 207 6.14 -12.10 -8.11
C SER A 207 5.02 -11.75 -9.09
N ILE A 208 4.21 -10.74 -8.75
CA ILE A 208 3.17 -10.22 -9.64
C ILE A 208 3.75 -9.74 -10.97
N ALA A 209 4.86 -8.99 -10.94
CA ALA A 209 5.54 -8.52 -12.15
C ALA A 209 6.07 -9.66 -13.02
N VAL A 210 6.61 -10.73 -12.41
CA VAL A 210 7.04 -11.94 -13.13
C VAL A 210 5.86 -12.61 -13.82
N GLU A 211 4.71 -12.70 -13.16
CA GLU A 211 3.50 -13.28 -13.74
C GLU A 211 2.97 -12.46 -14.90
N ALA A 212 2.97 -11.15 -14.77
CA ALA A 212 2.60 -10.23 -15.85
C ALA A 212 3.63 -10.14 -16.99
N GLY A 213 4.75 -10.88 -16.91
CA GLY A 213 5.83 -10.83 -17.91
C GLY A 213 6.69 -9.56 -17.79
N GLY A 214 6.67 -8.88 -16.64
CA GLY A 214 7.48 -7.71 -16.34
C GLY A 214 8.96 -8.02 -16.13
N GLN A 215 9.79 -6.98 -16.13
CA GLN A 215 11.20 -7.08 -15.82
C GLN A 215 11.40 -6.90 -14.31
N THR A 216 12.01 -7.90 -13.67
CA THR A 216 12.39 -7.79 -12.27
C THR A 216 13.85 -7.37 -12.15
N GLY A 217 14.17 -6.58 -11.10
CA GLY A 217 15.55 -6.22 -10.80
C GLY A 217 16.37 -7.34 -10.16
N ILE A 218 15.76 -8.50 -9.88
CA ILE A 218 16.45 -9.63 -9.25
C ILE A 218 17.51 -10.16 -10.21
N SER A 219 18.75 -10.16 -9.75
CA SER A 219 19.80 -10.91 -10.40
C SER A 219 19.61 -12.39 -10.08
N LEU A 220 18.90 -13.09 -10.94
CA LEU A 220 18.64 -14.52 -10.81
C LEU A 220 19.91 -15.38 -11.01
N ARG A 221 21.05 -14.73 -11.33
CA ARG A 221 22.36 -15.40 -11.44
C ARG A 221 22.82 -16.06 -10.14
N SER A 222 22.37 -15.57 -8.98
CA SER A 222 22.75 -16.15 -7.69
C SER A 222 22.09 -17.51 -7.41
N PHE A 223 21.18 -17.98 -8.26
CA PHE A 223 20.43 -19.23 -8.05
C PHE A 223 20.60 -20.25 -9.16
N SER A 224 21.27 -19.92 -10.27
CA SER A 224 21.59 -20.88 -11.32
C SER A 224 23.09 -21.09 -11.41
N SER A 225 23.54 -22.30 -11.19
CA SER A 225 24.94 -22.71 -11.42
C SER A 225 25.35 -22.58 -12.89
N ASP A 226 24.42 -22.48 -13.81
CA ASP A 226 24.63 -22.68 -15.25
C ASP A 226 24.48 -21.44 -16.12
N GLY A 227 24.26 -20.25 -15.53
CA GLY A 227 24.27 -18.96 -16.24
C GLY A 227 23.13 -18.72 -17.24
N TYR A 228 22.14 -19.61 -17.30
CA TYR A 228 20.96 -19.45 -18.16
C TYR A 228 19.96 -18.45 -17.56
N ALA A 229 19.28 -17.71 -18.43
CA ALA A 229 18.15 -16.89 -18.03
C ALA A 229 17.12 -17.79 -17.31
N LEU A 230 16.78 -17.44 -16.08
CA LEU A 230 15.80 -18.21 -15.31
C LEU A 230 14.44 -18.19 -16.01
N SER A 231 13.83 -19.35 -16.13
CA SER A 231 12.44 -19.45 -16.54
C SER A 231 11.56 -18.73 -15.52
N ARG A 232 10.36 -18.29 -15.94
CA ARG A 232 9.34 -17.71 -15.06
C ARG A 232 9.13 -18.56 -13.80
N SER A 233 9.03 -19.86 -13.94
CA SER A 233 8.85 -20.82 -12.83
C SER A 233 10.03 -20.77 -11.83
N ASN A 234 11.27 -20.66 -12.32
CA ASN A 234 12.43 -20.58 -11.43
C ASN A 234 12.51 -19.25 -10.70
N ALA A 235 12.06 -18.14 -11.33
CA ALA A 235 11.96 -16.85 -10.69
C ALA A 235 10.94 -16.87 -9.54
N GLN A 236 9.76 -17.42 -9.77
CA GLN A 236 8.72 -17.59 -8.75
C GLN A 236 9.22 -18.48 -7.59
N THR A 237 9.85 -19.60 -7.90
CA THR A 237 10.45 -20.47 -6.87
C THR A 237 11.51 -19.75 -6.02
N SER A 238 12.33 -18.92 -6.65
CA SER A 238 13.37 -18.15 -5.93
C SER A 238 12.75 -17.08 -5.02
N LEU A 239 11.73 -16.38 -5.48
CA LEU A 239 10.98 -15.41 -4.69
C LEU A 239 10.28 -16.07 -3.52
N TYR A 240 9.62 -17.21 -3.76
CA TYR A 240 8.97 -18.00 -2.72
C TYR A 240 9.91 -18.32 -1.55
N PHE A 241 11.06 -18.92 -1.84
CA PHE A 241 12.03 -19.26 -0.78
C PHE A 241 12.68 -18.02 -0.13
N ALA A 242 12.84 -16.92 -0.88
CA ALA A 242 13.38 -15.69 -0.32
C ALA A 242 12.39 -15.05 0.68
N GLY A 243 11.09 -15.03 0.37
CA GLY A 243 10.05 -14.57 1.28
C GLY A 243 9.93 -15.42 2.54
N LEU A 244 9.98 -16.76 2.39
CA LEU A 244 10.00 -17.67 3.54
C LEU A 244 11.19 -17.40 4.47
N ARG A 245 12.39 -17.11 3.92
CA ARG A 245 13.55 -16.76 4.75
C ARG A 245 13.35 -15.43 5.46
N ALA A 246 12.80 -14.41 4.80
CA ALA A 246 12.55 -13.11 5.41
C ALA A 246 11.53 -13.23 6.56
N LEU A 247 10.40 -13.89 6.33
CA LEU A 247 9.40 -14.15 7.36
C LEU A 247 9.92 -15.06 8.49
N GLY A 248 10.78 -16.01 8.14
CA GLY A 248 11.51 -16.84 9.12
C GLY A 248 12.40 -15.98 10.03
N SER A 249 13.11 -15.01 9.48
CA SER A 249 13.97 -14.09 10.27
C SER A 249 13.13 -13.20 11.20
N ILE A 250 11.97 -12.72 10.75
CA ILE A 250 11.02 -11.96 11.60
C ILE A 250 10.55 -12.85 12.77
N ARG A 251 10.15 -14.08 12.50
CA ARG A 251 9.75 -15.04 13.54
C ARG A 251 10.86 -15.29 14.56
N GLU A 252 12.09 -15.58 14.08
CA GLU A 252 13.25 -15.85 14.94
C GLU A 252 13.58 -14.67 15.85
N PHE A 253 13.44 -13.44 15.37
CA PHE A 253 13.62 -12.26 16.19
C PHE A 253 12.75 -12.27 17.45
N TYR A 254 11.51 -12.77 17.39
CA TYR A 254 10.62 -12.85 18.54
C TYR A 254 10.91 -14.07 19.43
N LEU A 255 11.39 -15.18 18.85
CA LEU A 255 11.61 -16.41 19.59
C LEU A 255 12.98 -16.48 20.28
N GLN A 256 14.00 -15.78 19.78
CA GLN A 256 15.38 -15.84 20.29
C GLN A 256 15.66 -14.85 21.43
N ARG A 257 14.66 -14.14 21.93
CA ARG A 257 14.78 -13.26 23.10
C ARG A 257 14.94 -14.08 24.38
N GLU A 258 15.53 -13.48 25.42
CA GLU A 258 15.59 -14.07 26.75
C GLU A 258 14.17 -14.46 27.24
N GLU A 259 13.19 -13.57 27.01
CA GLU A 259 11.77 -13.85 27.16
C GLU A 259 11.13 -13.85 25.75
N PRO A 260 10.81 -15.04 25.19
CA PRO A 260 10.24 -15.15 23.88
C PRO A 260 8.89 -14.42 23.76
N ASN A 261 8.76 -13.52 22.79
CA ASN A 261 7.48 -12.89 22.47
C ASN A 261 6.66 -13.84 21.57
N LEU A 262 5.80 -14.63 22.20
CA LEU A 262 4.97 -15.63 21.52
C LEU A 262 3.89 -14.98 20.64
N GLU A 263 3.41 -13.78 21.01
CA GLU A 263 2.43 -13.05 20.20
C GLU A 263 3.03 -12.58 18.87
N GLY A 264 4.18 -11.90 18.91
CA GLY A 264 4.88 -11.48 17.69
C GLY A 264 5.28 -12.64 16.80
N ALA A 265 5.71 -13.79 17.41
CA ALA A 265 5.97 -14.99 16.67
C ALA A 265 4.70 -15.60 16.05
N GLY A 266 3.57 -15.57 16.77
CA GLY A 266 2.26 -15.99 16.28
C GLY A 266 1.81 -15.15 15.08
N MET A 267 1.94 -13.82 15.19
CA MET A 267 1.67 -12.92 14.07
C MET A 267 2.56 -13.21 12.86
N ALA A 268 3.85 -13.42 13.06
CA ALA A 268 4.77 -13.80 11.96
C ALA A 268 4.35 -15.10 11.26
N PHE A 269 3.78 -16.07 11.98
CA PHE A 269 3.19 -17.26 11.38
C PHE A 269 1.90 -16.98 10.60
N MET A 270 1.08 -16.01 11.02
CA MET A 270 -0.09 -15.57 10.23
C MET A 270 0.36 -14.99 8.88
N TYR A 271 1.36 -14.11 8.86
CA TYR A 271 1.93 -13.57 7.62
C TYR A 271 2.65 -14.62 6.77
N ARG A 272 3.22 -15.65 7.40
CA ARG A 272 3.72 -16.81 6.65
C ARG A 272 2.57 -17.57 5.98
N GLY A 273 1.44 -17.72 6.65
CA GLY A 273 0.24 -18.29 6.05
C GLY A 273 -0.22 -17.53 4.81
N ASP A 274 -0.21 -16.19 4.88
CA ASP A 274 -0.52 -15.31 3.74
C ASP A 274 0.43 -15.54 2.57
N TRP A 275 1.73 -15.65 2.85
CA TRP A 275 2.75 -15.93 1.84
C TRP A 275 2.53 -17.28 1.15
N GLU A 276 2.21 -18.31 1.92
CA GLU A 276 1.91 -19.65 1.39
C GLU A 276 0.63 -19.65 0.54
N VAL A 277 -0.42 -18.89 0.98
CA VAL A 277 -1.66 -18.67 0.22
C VAL A 277 -1.38 -18.01 -1.12
N PHE A 278 -0.57 -16.96 -1.13
CA PHE A 278 -0.23 -16.23 -2.35
C PHE A 278 0.48 -17.10 -3.40
N PHE A 279 1.21 -18.11 -2.96
CA PHE A 279 1.87 -19.10 -3.84
C PHE A 279 1.08 -20.42 -3.98
N ASP A 280 -0.22 -20.42 -3.69
CA ASP A 280 -1.14 -21.56 -3.81
C ASP A 280 -0.76 -22.79 -2.96
N ASN A 281 0.08 -22.63 -1.95
CA ASN A 281 0.51 -23.68 -1.05
C ASN A 281 -0.46 -23.89 0.12
N ASN A 282 -1.73 -24.13 -0.18
CA ASN A 282 -2.82 -24.18 0.80
C ASN A 282 -2.55 -25.08 2.02
N ARG A 283 -1.85 -26.21 1.84
CA ARG A 283 -1.51 -27.12 2.94
C ARG A 283 -0.54 -26.48 3.93
N GLU A 284 0.49 -25.82 3.43
CA GLU A 284 1.49 -25.14 4.27
C GLU A 284 0.90 -23.87 4.89
N ALA A 285 0.01 -23.18 4.16
CA ALA A 285 -0.74 -22.06 4.69
C ALA A 285 -1.57 -22.45 5.93
N GLN A 286 -2.35 -23.55 5.84
CA GLN A 286 -3.13 -24.05 6.97
C GLN A 286 -2.26 -24.41 8.17
N ARG A 287 -1.09 -25.04 7.95
CA ARG A 287 -0.14 -25.35 9.02
C ARG A 287 0.42 -24.08 9.67
N ALA A 288 0.74 -23.07 8.86
CA ALA A 288 1.25 -21.81 9.34
C ALA A 288 0.19 -21.06 10.17
N TYR A 289 -1.03 -20.96 9.68
CA TYR A 289 -2.14 -20.34 10.42
C TYR A 289 -2.47 -21.08 11.73
N ALA A 290 -2.52 -22.43 11.70
CA ALA A 290 -2.76 -23.22 12.90
C ALA A 290 -1.64 -22.99 13.94
N ARG A 291 -0.39 -22.89 13.49
CA ARG A 291 0.73 -22.60 14.39
C ARG A 291 0.69 -21.17 14.93
N GLY A 292 0.31 -20.20 14.09
CA GLY A 292 0.08 -18.81 14.53
C GLY A 292 -0.99 -18.72 15.60
N HIS A 293 -2.13 -19.35 15.37
CA HIS A 293 -3.24 -19.42 16.34
C HIS A 293 -2.80 -20.05 17.67
N GLU A 294 -2.09 -21.17 17.63
CA GLU A 294 -1.55 -21.83 18.84
C GLU A 294 -0.63 -20.89 19.64
N LEU A 295 0.28 -20.18 18.97
CA LEU A 295 1.21 -19.25 19.63
C LEU A 295 0.49 -18.04 20.23
N LEU A 296 -0.52 -17.51 19.53
CA LEU A 296 -1.36 -16.41 20.03
C LEU A 296 -2.11 -16.84 21.31
N LEU A 297 -2.68 -18.03 21.35
CA LEU A 297 -3.27 -18.57 22.58
C LEU A 297 -2.25 -18.71 23.72
N ARG A 298 -1.07 -19.25 23.41
CA ARG A 298 0.01 -19.43 24.40
C ARG A 298 0.63 -18.14 24.87
N SER A 299 0.50 -17.03 24.13
CA SER A 299 0.93 -15.69 24.58
C SER A 299 -0.03 -15.07 25.60
N GLY A 300 -1.17 -15.70 25.86
CA GLY A 300 -2.19 -15.20 26.77
C GLY A 300 -3.35 -14.48 26.08
N GLN A 301 -3.35 -14.43 24.76
CA GLN A 301 -4.48 -13.85 24.01
C GLN A 301 -5.73 -14.74 24.13
N THR A 302 -6.88 -14.11 24.23
CA THR A 302 -8.15 -14.84 24.33
C THR A 302 -8.57 -15.39 22.97
N GLN A 303 -9.29 -16.50 22.96
CA GLN A 303 -9.84 -17.06 21.73
C GLN A 303 -10.75 -16.06 21.01
N GLU A 304 -11.47 -15.22 21.76
CA GLU A 304 -12.35 -14.18 21.24
C GLU A 304 -11.54 -13.11 20.49
N ALA A 305 -10.48 -12.56 21.09
CA ALA A 305 -9.59 -11.58 20.44
C ALA A 305 -8.95 -12.13 19.16
N ILE A 306 -8.53 -13.41 19.17
CA ILE A 306 -7.99 -14.05 17.98
C ILE A 306 -9.06 -14.21 16.89
N ASN A 307 -10.26 -14.65 17.28
CA ASN A 307 -11.37 -14.78 16.34
C ASN A 307 -11.77 -13.41 15.75
N ASP A 308 -11.79 -12.33 16.54
CA ASP A 308 -12.08 -10.99 16.07
C ASP A 308 -11.05 -10.53 15.03
N PHE A 309 -9.76 -10.73 15.29
CA PHE A 309 -8.69 -10.42 14.35
C PHE A 309 -8.81 -11.19 13.02
N THR A 310 -9.30 -12.44 13.08
CA THR A 310 -9.43 -13.34 11.93
C THR A 310 -10.87 -13.45 11.39
N SER A 311 -11.81 -12.66 11.94
CA SER A 311 -13.25 -12.69 11.61
C SER A 311 -13.55 -12.28 10.17
N GLN A 312 -12.68 -11.47 9.58
CA GLN A 312 -12.81 -10.97 8.22
C GLN A 312 -11.68 -11.49 7.35
N PRO A 313 -11.94 -11.94 6.11
CA PRO A 313 -10.89 -12.19 5.15
C PRO A 313 -10.16 -10.88 4.83
N LYS A 314 -8.87 -10.98 4.52
CA LYS A 314 -8.05 -9.81 4.15
C LYS A 314 -7.41 -10.06 2.79
N MET A 315 -7.49 -9.09 1.91
CA MET A 315 -6.84 -9.17 0.62
C MET A 315 -5.32 -9.09 0.75
N LEU A 316 -4.62 -9.85 -0.07
CA LEU A 316 -3.17 -9.97 -0.08
C LEU A 316 -2.55 -9.26 -1.29
N PRO A 317 -1.34 -8.70 -1.14
CA PRO A 317 -0.51 -8.66 0.07
C PRO A 317 -0.99 -7.64 1.11
N LEU A 318 -0.80 -7.94 2.39
CA LEU A 318 -0.93 -6.92 3.44
C LEU A 318 0.28 -6.00 3.39
N MET A 319 0.06 -4.69 3.37
CA MET A 319 1.14 -3.72 3.16
C MET A 319 1.95 -3.40 4.42
N GLU A 320 1.44 -3.78 5.60
CA GLU A 320 2.07 -3.53 6.89
C GLU A 320 2.18 -4.82 7.71
N PHE A 321 3.20 -4.88 8.56
CA PHE A 321 3.40 -5.95 9.52
C PHE A 321 3.04 -5.47 10.93
N TYR A 322 2.12 -6.17 11.56
CA TYR A 322 1.71 -5.96 12.94
C TYR A 322 2.22 -7.10 13.81
N ASP A 323 2.86 -6.77 14.92
CA ASP A 323 3.47 -7.74 15.83
C ASP A 323 2.57 -8.11 17.02
N SER A 324 1.39 -7.50 17.11
CA SER A 324 0.39 -7.79 18.13
C SER A 324 -1.03 -7.66 17.57
N LEU A 325 -2.00 -8.26 18.26
CA LEU A 325 -3.41 -8.12 17.91
C LEU A 325 -3.90 -6.68 18.12
N ASP A 326 -3.38 -6.02 19.16
CA ASP A 326 -3.74 -4.63 19.48
C ASP A 326 -3.26 -3.67 18.39
N SER A 327 -2.01 -3.84 17.89
CA SER A 327 -1.49 -3.02 16.79
C SER A 327 -2.27 -3.25 15.49
N ALA A 328 -2.66 -4.49 15.24
CA ALA A 328 -3.50 -4.84 14.09
C ALA A 328 -4.93 -4.28 14.19
N ALA A 329 -5.51 -4.24 15.41
CA ALA A 329 -6.85 -3.69 15.65
C ALA A 329 -6.86 -2.16 15.54
N GLY A 330 -5.84 -1.47 16.05
CA GLY A 330 -5.69 -0.01 15.93
C GLY A 330 -5.58 0.48 14.47
N SER A 331 -5.03 -0.35 13.62
CA SER A 331 -4.96 -0.11 12.16
C SER A 331 -6.26 -0.48 11.44
N SER A 332 -7.11 -1.27 12.08
CA SER A 332 -8.41 -1.75 11.54
C SER A 332 -9.53 -0.71 11.58
N ASN A 333 -9.22 0.58 11.69
CA ASN A 333 -10.16 1.63 11.23
C ASN A 333 -10.59 1.41 9.76
N ASN A 334 -10.09 0.38 9.20
CA ASN A 334 -10.22 -0.16 7.86
C ASN A 334 -11.07 -1.43 7.76
N SER A 335 -11.64 -1.94 8.83
CA SER A 335 -12.74 -2.89 8.72
C SER A 335 -14.01 -2.07 8.53
N LEU A 336 -14.63 -2.21 7.38
CA LEU A 336 -15.99 -1.74 7.13
C LEU A 336 -16.86 -2.10 8.34
N ASN A 337 -17.23 -1.09 9.13
CA ASN A 337 -18.10 -1.26 10.26
C ASN A 337 -19.36 -1.97 9.78
N ASN A 338 -19.55 -3.18 10.26
CA ASN A 338 -20.76 -3.96 10.08
C ASN A 338 -21.89 -3.29 10.86
N ASP A 339 -22.41 -2.16 10.37
CA ASP A 339 -23.64 -1.55 10.88
C ASP A 339 -24.82 -2.49 10.59
N GLY A 340 -24.93 -3.56 11.41
CA GLY A 340 -26.11 -4.41 11.46
C GLY A 340 -26.45 -5.21 10.20
N ARG A 341 -25.53 -5.33 9.21
CA ARG A 341 -25.69 -6.16 8.04
C ARG A 341 -25.12 -7.57 8.29
N ASP A 342 -25.59 -8.52 7.52
CA ASP A 342 -25.27 -9.94 7.61
C ASP A 342 -23.79 -10.17 7.87
N THR A 343 -23.44 -10.74 9.03
CA THR A 343 -22.05 -11.01 9.49
C THR A 343 -21.27 -11.96 8.58
N ASN A 344 -21.92 -12.51 7.56
CA ASN A 344 -21.33 -13.42 6.59
C ASN A 344 -20.87 -12.75 5.29
N VAL A 345 -21.07 -11.44 5.14
CA VAL A 345 -20.64 -10.70 3.94
C VAL A 345 -19.47 -9.78 4.30
N SER A 346 -18.36 -9.94 3.58
CA SER A 346 -17.18 -9.08 3.70
C SER A 346 -17.09 -8.18 2.49
N ASN A 347 -16.87 -6.88 2.73
CA ASN A 347 -16.76 -5.88 1.68
C ASN A 347 -15.29 -5.47 1.50
N PHE A 348 -14.85 -5.35 0.26
CA PHE A 348 -13.52 -4.91 -0.11
C PHE A 348 -13.61 -3.77 -1.10
N THR A 349 -12.70 -2.82 -0.99
CA THR A 349 -12.53 -1.73 -1.96
C THR A 349 -11.13 -1.77 -2.55
N PHE A 350 -11.05 -1.63 -3.85
CA PHE A 350 -9.81 -1.64 -4.62
C PHE A 350 -9.67 -0.42 -5.48
N LYS A 351 -8.46 0.12 -5.52
CA LYS A 351 -8.04 1.04 -6.56
C LYS A 351 -7.03 0.36 -7.46
N GLN A 352 -7.24 0.43 -8.75
CA GLN A 352 -6.23 -0.03 -9.71
C GLN A 352 -4.96 0.82 -9.53
N TRP A 353 -3.82 0.15 -9.37
CA TRP A 353 -2.56 0.84 -9.17
C TRP A 353 -2.05 1.46 -10.45
N SER A 354 -2.20 0.75 -11.57
CA SER A 354 -1.72 1.23 -12.87
C SER A 354 -2.20 0.34 -14.00
N SER A 355 -2.34 0.92 -15.20
CA SER A 355 -2.61 0.18 -16.43
C SER A 355 -1.49 -0.82 -16.79
N ASN A 356 -0.26 -0.62 -16.28
CA ASN A 356 0.85 -1.54 -16.50
C ASN A 356 0.68 -2.87 -15.76
N PHE A 357 -0.09 -2.86 -14.68
CA PHE A 357 -0.41 -4.02 -13.85
C PHE A 357 -1.89 -4.00 -13.48
N PRO A 358 -2.79 -4.33 -14.40
CA PRO A 358 -4.22 -4.38 -14.09
C PRO A 358 -4.55 -5.36 -12.97
N ARG A 359 -3.65 -6.32 -12.67
CA ARG A 359 -3.77 -7.29 -11.58
C ARG A 359 -3.09 -6.86 -10.28
N ALA A 360 -2.26 -5.81 -10.31
CA ALA A 360 -1.63 -5.26 -9.12
C ALA A 360 -2.50 -4.13 -8.59
N SER A 361 -3.29 -4.41 -7.60
CA SER A 361 -4.16 -3.42 -6.96
C SER A 361 -3.78 -3.29 -5.49
N ALA A 362 -3.69 -2.06 -4.99
CA ALA A 362 -3.56 -1.83 -3.56
C ALA A 362 -4.94 -1.88 -2.91
N PRO A 363 -5.10 -2.54 -1.77
CA PRO A 363 -6.33 -2.41 -1.00
C PRO A 363 -6.48 -0.96 -0.55
N ILE A 364 -7.55 -0.31 -1.00
CA ILE A 364 -7.99 0.98 -0.47
C ILE A 364 -9.23 0.70 0.34
N GLN A 365 -9.22 1.23 1.53
CA GLN A 365 -10.28 1.01 2.49
C GLN A 365 -11.13 2.27 2.57
N ASP A 366 -11.98 2.45 1.56
CA ASP A 366 -13.03 3.43 1.63
C ASP A 366 -14.36 2.73 1.89
N GLU A 367 -15.23 3.34 2.68
CA GLU A 367 -16.57 2.81 2.91
C GLU A 367 -17.34 2.78 1.59
N LEU A 368 -18.05 1.69 1.32
CA LEU A 368 -18.92 1.53 0.15
C LEU A 368 -19.83 2.74 -0.09
N ARG A 369 -20.26 3.40 0.99
CA ARG A 369 -21.07 4.60 0.96
C ARG A 369 -20.32 5.85 0.48
N GLU A 370 -19.02 5.91 0.66
CA GLU A 370 -18.19 7.00 0.12
C GLU A 370 -17.95 6.81 -1.38
N VAL A 371 -17.71 5.59 -1.83
CA VAL A 371 -17.55 5.28 -3.27
C VAL A 371 -18.85 5.54 -4.04
N GLU A 372 -20.01 5.21 -3.48
CA GLU A 372 -21.30 5.55 -4.09
C GLU A 372 -21.63 7.04 -4.08
N ARG A 373 -21.07 7.80 -3.14
CA ARG A 373 -21.28 9.25 -3.02
C ARG A 373 -20.30 10.08 -3.83
N GLN A 374 -19.05 9.57 -3.98
CA GLN A 374 -18.10 10.16 -4.90
C GLN A 374 -18.52 9.73 -6.30
N ASP A 375 -18.66 10.64 -7.22
CA ASP A 375 -19.01 10.40 -8.65
C ASP A 375 -17.94 9.56 -9.39
N GLY A 376 -17.22 8.70 -8.68
CA GLY A 376 -16.14 7.86 -9.17
C GLY A 376 -16.61 6.71 -10.06
N GLU A 377 -15.73 6.27 -10.93
CA GLU A 377 -15.93 5.07 -11.76
C GLU A 377 -15.59 3.81 -10.95
N TYR A 378 -16.45 2.80 -11.01
CA TYR A 378 -16.27 1.57 -10.24
C TYR A 378 -16.86 0.34 -10.92
N ALA A 379 -16.41 -0.84 -10.47
CA ALA A 379 -17.02 -2.13 -10.69
C ALA A 379 -17.29 -2.80 -9.34
N LEU A 380 -18.52 -3.29 -9.15
CA LEU A 380 -18.93 -4.04 -7.95
C LEU A 380 -19.03 -5.52 -8.29
N PHE A 381 -18.23 -6.33 -7.63
CA PHE A 381 -18.23 -7.78 -7.76
C PHE A 381 -18.79 -8.46 -6.51
N SER A 382 -19.46 -9.61 -6.68
CA SER A 382 -19.70 -10.55 -5.59
C SER A 382 -18.99 -11.87 -5.85
N PHE A 383 -18.56 -12.55 -4.80
CA PHE A 383 -17.91 -13.84 -4.88
C PHE A 383 -17.94 -14.58 -3.54
N ASN A 384 -17.60 -15.85 -3.59
CA ASN A 384 -17.44 -16.68 -2.41
C ASN A 384 -15.97 -17.02 -2.18
N LEU A 385 -15.53 -16.95 -0.93
CA LEU A 385 -14.25 -17.51 -0.47
C LEU A 385 -14.54 -18.84 0.22
N ALA A 386 -13.82 -19.89 -0.15
CA ALA A 386 -14.06 -21.21 0.41
C ALA A 386 -13.47 -21.37 1.80
N GLY A 387 -14.25 -21.99 2.69
CA GLY A 387 -13.70 -22.61 3.88
C GLY A 387 -13.07 -23.98 3.61
N LEU A 388 -12.56 -24.62 4.64
CA LEU A 388 -12.18 -26.02 4.58
C LEU A 388 -13.41 -26.91 4.40
N ASP A 389 -13.63 -27.35 3.18
CA ASP A 389 -14.58 -28.44 2.95
C ASP A 389 -13.94 -29.74 3.45
N ARG A 390 -14.39 -30.22 4.61
CA ARG A 390 -14.06 -31.56 5.10
C ARG A 390 -14.68 -32.67 4.24
N ALA A 391 -15.38 -32.32 3.17
CA ALA A 391 -16.08 -33.25 2.31
C ALA A 391 -15.11 -34.07 1.48
N SER A 392 -15.08 -35.34 1.82
CA SER A 392 -14.70 -36.51 1.03
C SER A 392 -13.20 -36.73 0.79
N GLY A 393 -12.61 -37.52 1.67
CA GLY A 393 -11.31 -38.17 1.54
C GLY A 393 -11.13 -39.16 0.39
N TRP A 394 -11.81 -39.04 -0.74
CA TRP A 394 -11.73 -40.01 -1.83
C TRP A 394 -11.25 -39.49 -3.18
N TYR A 395 -11.03 -38.17 -3.35
CA TYR A 395 -10.42 -37.62 -4.57
C TYR A 395 -9.09 -36.90 -4.26
N ARG A 396 -8.03 -37.67 -4.03
CA ARG A 396 -6.63 -37.20 -4.04
C ARG A 396 -6.14 -36.98 -5.49
N GLY A 397 -6.84 -36.21 -6.28
CA GLY A 397 -6.46 -35.94 -7.66
C GLY A 397 -6.65 -34.47 -8.03
N ARG A 398 -5.57 -33.74 -8.13
CA ARG A 398 -5.32 -32.51 -8.92
C ARG A 398 -6.16 -31.25 -8.73
N TYR A 399 -7.14 -31.20 -7.84
CA TYR A 399 -7.84 -29.96 -7.50
C TYR A 399 -7.76 -29.72 -6.00
N SER A 400 -6.59 -29.30 -5.53
CA SER A 400 -6.53 -28.57 -4.26
C SER A 400 -7.39 -27.33 -4.45
N ARG A 401 -8.61 -27.32 -3.87
CA ARG A 401 -9.50 -26.16 -3.93
C ARG A 401 -8.76 -25.04 -3.25
N ASN A 402 -8.40 -24.01 -4.01
CA ASN A 402 -7.75 -22.83 -3.47
C ASN A 402 -8.72 -22.16 -2.50
N ILE A 403 -8.34 -22.05 -1.23
CA ILE A 403 -9.15 -21.42 -0.16
C ILE A 403 -9.11 -19.91 -0.23
N SER A 404 -8.23 -19.36 -1.04
CA SER A 404 -7.86 -17.96 -1.06
C SER A 404 -8.34 -17.19 -2.27
N SER A 405 -8.81 -17.87 -3.32
CA SER A 405 -9.24 -17.21 -4.55
C SER A 405 -10.75 -17.09 -4.64
N PRO A 406 -11.26 -16.03 -5.29
CA PRO A 406 -12.68 -15.82 -5.52
C PRO A 406 -13.33 -16.98 -6.30
N ARG A 407 -14.51 -17.39 -5.89
CA ARG A 407 -15.36 -18.37 -6.57
C ARG A 407 -16.71 -17.74 -6.87
N ASP A 408 -17.36 -18.25 -7.89
CA ASP A 408 -18.69 -17.77 -8.29
C ASP A 408 -18.70 -16.24 -8.44
N LEU A 409 -17.63 -15.71 -9.08
CA LEU A 409 -17.42 -14.27 -9.27
C LEU A 409 -18.46 -13.73 -10.25
N GLU A 410 -19.24 -12.77 -9.79
CA GLU A 410 -20.28 -12.09 -10.57
C GLU A 410 -20.07 -10.57 -10.51
N LEU A 411 -20.13 -9.89 -11.65
CA LEU A 411 -20.19 -8.45 -11.75
C LEU A 411 -21.64 -7.99 -11.48
N ILE A 412 -21.87 -7.37 -10.32
CA ILE A 412 -23.22 -6.93 -9.89
C ILE A 412 -23.60 -5.61 -10.52
N SER A 413 -22.69 -4.64 -10.49
CA SER A 413 -22.92 -3.30 -11.04
C SER A 413 -21.63 -2.67 -11.49
N GLN A 414 -21.74 -1.70 -12.38
CA GLN A 414 -20.58 -1.00 -12.93
C GLN A 414 -20.95 0.43 -13.30
N ARG A 415 -19.99 1.34 -13.16
CA ARG A 415 -20.08 2.72 -13.61
C ARG A 415 -18.73 3.12 -14.20
N SER A 416 -18.68 3.37 -15.48
CA SER A 416 -17.51 3.91 -16.17
C SER A 416 -17.92 4.69 -17.40
N SER A 417 -17.26 5.81 -17.65
CA SER A 417 -17.33 6.61 -18.88
C SER A 417 -16.37 6.11 -19.96
N ALA A 418 -15.32 5.38 -19.57
CA ALA A 418 -14.31 4.81 -20.47
C ALA A 418 -14.74 3.42 -21.01
N GLY A 419 -14.17 3.02 -22.14
CA GLY A 419 -14.34 1.69 -22.71
C GLY A 419 -13.58 0.61 -21.94
N VAL A 420 -14.00 0.31 -20.72
CA VAL A 420 -13.36 -0.72 -19.88
C VAL A 420 -13.65 -2.10 -20.42
N ASP A 421 -12.63 -2.93 -20.58
CA ASP A 421 -12.82 -4.37 -20.86
C ASP A 421 -13.22 -5.10 -19.58
N TRP A 422 -14.53 -5.20 -19.35
CA TRP A 422 -15.10 -5.85 -18.18
C TRP A 422 -14.75 -7.34 -18.09
N LEU A 423 -14.47 -8.00 -19.21
CA LEU A 423 -14.05 -9.39 -19.21
C LEU A 423 -12.63 -9.52 -18.67
N GLU A 424 -11.70 -8.68 -19.15
CA GLU A 424 -10.33 -8.65 -18.67
C GLU A 424 -10.27 -8.29 -17.18
N LEU A 425 -11.05 -7.31 -16.75
CA LEU A 425 -11.13 -6.93 -15.33
C LEU A 425 -11.67 -8.09 -14.48
N THR A 426 -12.72 -8.78 -14.93
CA THR A 426 -13.27 -9.94 -14.21
C THR A 426 -12.24 -11.07 -14.08
N GLU A 427 -11.49 -11.36 -15.15
CA GLU A 427 -10.42 -12.37 -15.10
C GLU A 427 -9.29 -11.93 -14.14
N SER A 428 -8.97 -10.63 -14.10
CA SER A 428 -7.96 -10.10 -13.16
C SER A 428 -8.38 -10.26 -11.71
N VAL A 429 -9.65 -10.03 -11.38
CA VAL A 429 -10.18 -10.20 -10.01
C VAL A 429 -10.16 -11.67 -9.57
N LYS A 430 -10.26 -12.64 -10.47
CA LYS A 430 -10.13 -14.08 -10.13
C LYS A 430 -8.75 -14.46 -9.60
N ASP A 431 -7.73 -13.73 -10.02
CA ASP A 431 -6.34 -13.99 -9.60
C ASP A 431 -6.00 -13.35 -8.24
N PHE A 432 -6.92 -12.62 -7.61
CA PHE A 432 -6.70 -12.05 -6.30
C PHE A 432 -6.68 -13.13 -5.21
N HIS A 433 -5.79 -12.94 -4.24
CA HIS A 433 -5.61 -13.86 -3.13
C HIS A 433 -6.05 -13.21 -1.83
N TYR A 434 -6.67 -14.00 -0.95
CA TYR A 434 -7.19 -13.52 0.31
C TYR A 434 -6.72 -14.39 1.47
N ARG A 435 -6.36 -13.76 2.60
CA ARG A 435 -6.31 -14.48 3.87
C ARG A 435 -7.73 -14.95 4.18
N PRO A 436 -7.96 -16.24 4.41
CA PRO A 436 -9.30 -16.73 4.74
C PRO A 436 -9.81 -16.15 6.07
N LYS A 437 -11.14 -16.11 6.24
CA LYS A 437 -11.76 -15.97 7.56
C LYS A 437 -11.49 -17.23 8.39
N PHE A 438 -11.15 -17.05 9.67
CA PHE A 438 -10.98 -18.16 10.60
C PHE A 438 -11.91 -18.01 11.80
N ILE A 439 -12.42 -19.14 12.27
CA ILE A 439 -13.10 -19.27 13.56
C ILE A 439 -12.44 -20.45 14.29
N ASN A 440 -11.90 -20.19 15.47
CA ASN A 440 -11.17 -21.19 16.28
C ASN A 440 -10.01 -21.85 15.52
N GLY A 441 -9.32 -21.09 14.65
CA GLY A 441 -8.20 -21.57 13.85
C GLY A 441 -8.59 -22.38 12.60
N GLU A 442 -9.87 -22.55 12.32
CA GLU A 442 -10.38 -23.27 11.14
C GLU A 442 -10.89 -22.27 10.08
N PRO A 443 -10.46 -22.37 8.80
CA PRO A 443 -10.95 -21.52 7.73
C PRO A 443 -12.45 -21.74 7.50
N GLN A 444 -13.18 -20.63 7.33
CA GLN A 444 -14.63 -20.63 7.11
C GLN A 444 -14.98 -20.10 5.71
N ALA A 445 -16.04 -20.65 5.13
CA ALA A 445 -16.62 -20.10 3.92
C ALA A 445 -17.26 -18.74 4.22
N VAL A 446 -17.12 -17.78 3.33
CA VAL A 446 -17.72 -16.45 3.46
C VAL A 446 -18.06 -15.90 2.09
N SER A 447 -19.21 -15.24 1.97
CA SER A 447 -19.52 -14.41 0.81
C SER A 447 -18.86 -13.04 0.96
N ALA A 448 -18.38 -12.48 -0.14
CA ALA A 448 -17.69 -11.22 -0.15
C ALA A 448 -18.15 -10.34 -1.30
N THR A 449 -18.05 -9.05 -1.14
CA THR A 449 -18.18 -8.07 -2.21
C THR A 449 -16.90 -7.28 -2.35
N LEU A 450 -16.59 -6.90 -3.59
CA LEU A 450 -15.43 -6.10 -3.95
C LEU A 450 -15.89 -4.90 -4.74
N VAL A 451 -15.60 -3.70 -4.24
CA VAL A 451 -15.68 -2.47 -5.03
C VAL A 451 -14.30 -2.23 -5.63
N PHE A 452 -14.21 -2.35 -6.93
CA PHE A 452 -13.01 -2.03 -7.68
C PHE A 452 -13.14 -0.60 -8.20
N GLN A 453 -12.35 0.32 -7.65
CA GLN A 453 -12.29 1.70 -8.14
C GLN A 453 -11.41 1.74 -9.39
N LEU A 454 -11.99 2.26 -10.46
CA LEU A 454 -11.25 2.54 -11.68
C LEU A 454 -10.57 3.91 -11.48
N SER A 455 -9.24 3.94 -11.56
CA SER A 455 -8.54 5.22 -11.64
C SER A 455 -8.82 5.85 -13.00
N ASP A 456 -9.02 7.14 -13.05
CA ASP A 456 -9.11 7.88 -14.32
C ASP A 456 -7.91 7.53 -15.20
N TYR A 457 -8.20 7.04 -16.38
CA TYR A 457 -7.22 6.73 -17.40
C TYR A 457 -6.77 8.01 -18.09
#